data_17de971f0f49bb4ff769d2faa1d86683
#
_entry.id   17de971f0f49bb4ff769d2faa1d86683
#
_cell.length_a   1.000
_cell.length_b   1.000
_cell.length_c   1.000
_cell.angle_alpha   90.00
_cell.angle_beta   90.00
_cell.angle_gamma   90.00
#
_symmetry.space_group_name_H-M   'P 1'
#
loop_
_entity.id
_entity.type
_entity.pdbx_description
1 polymer ?
#
loop_
_entity_poly.entity_id
_entity_poly.type
_entity_poly.pdbx_seq_one_letter_code
_entity_poly.pdbx_strand_id
1 'polypeptide(L)'
;MPATMFGLRNQRGSCWINAALQGIFRIPDLQKRFKDGEEDDSNAVEVTLSEIYSSKGEEGLKDFYQCVKTSTMPAGEDIGDSHELLEFLCDKVPFLDKMMRFKIAHTIRCNNSKCSYSDTRNDSVVEFDIAPSRPKMSVTDAIVEAVSPVTISDWKCEQCHEKGCTRQFLVGSFPKVLVFHTTSLKTSVTYAAQLKLNNHTYALFAVVCFNGGHWYTFGRDLPPGQPWYEFNDMHVKSYDPSHFPLVDTMRLLMYYRIE
;
A
#
# COMPACT_ATOMS: atom_id res chain seq x y z
N MET A 1 -1.97 -0.40 -27.11
CA MET A 1 -1.93 -0.47 -25.64
C MET A 1 -2.25 -1.90 -25.25
N PRO A 2 -1.55 -2.52 -24.27
CA PRO A 2 -1.92 -3.86 -23.81
C PRO A 2 -3.37 -3.89 -23.29
N ALA A 3 -4.02 -5.05 -23.42
CA ALA A 3 -5.44 -5.20 -23.02
C ALA A 3 -5.70 -4.94 -21.52
N THR A 4 -4.66 -5.03 -20.70
CA THR A 4 -4.69 -4.75 -19.26
C THR A 4 -4.62 -3.26 -18.89
N MET A 5 -4.34 -2.39 -19.86
CA MET A 5 -4.18 -0.94 -19.66
C MET A 5 -5.47 -0.23 -20.07
N PHE A 6 -6.39 -0.04 -19.12
CA PHE A 6 -7.68 0.61 -19.30
C PHE A 6 -7.94 1.66 -18.22
N GLY A 7 -8.72 2.67 -18.54
CA GLY A 7 -9.13 3.71 -17.60
C GLY A 7 -10.37 3.31 -16.81
N LEU A 8 -10.61 4.01 -15.70
CA LEU A 8 -11.79 3.85 -14.86
C LEU A 8 -12.52 5.18 -14.76
N ARG A 9 -13.83 5.18 -14.96
CA ARG A 9 -14.64 6.40 -14.93
C ARG A 9 -14.71 6.98 -13.52
N ASN A 10 -14.36 8.26 -13.36
CA ASN A 10 -14.56 8.96 -12.09
C ASN A 10 -16.06 9.27 -11.90
N GLN A 11 -16.62 8.83 -10.79
CA GLN A 11 -17.99 9.09 -10.38
C GLN A 11 -18.00 9.90 -9.09
N ARG A 12 -18.06 11.24 -9.20
CA ARG A 12 -18.15 12.17 -8.06
C ARG A 12 -17.15 11.88 -6.95
N GLY A 13 -15.87 12.18 -7.20
CA GLY A 13 -14.83 12.04 -6.18
C GLY A 13 -14.29 10.62 -5.99
N SER A 14 -14.55 9.66 -6.89
CA SER A 14 -14.03 8.29 -6.81
C SER A 14 -12.59 8.11 -7.31
N CYS A 15 -11.85 9.20 -7.55
CA CYS A 15 -10.46 9.11 -8.04
C CYS A 15 -9.54 8.30 -7.09
N TRP A 16 -9.76 8.35 -5.78
CA TRP A 16 -9.01 7.56 -4.81
C TRP A 16 -9.27 6.05 -4.96
N ILE A 17 -10.50 5.66 -5.28
CA ILE A 17 -10.86 4.27 -5.58
C ILE A 17 -10.19 3.83 -6.89
N ASN A 18 -10.33 4.65 -7.94
CA ASN A 18 -9.71 4.37 -9.23
C ASN A 18 -8.21 4.18 -9.12
N ALA A 19 -7.54 5.07 -8.40
CA ALA A 19 -6.09 5.03 -8.23
C ALA A 19 -5.64 3.75 -7.52
N ALA A 20 -6.28 3.35 -6.42
CA ALA A 20 -5.94 2.11 -5.72
C ALA A 20 -6.25 0.86 -6.59
N LEU A 21 -7.41 0.82 -7.27
CA LEU A 21 -7.77 -0.29 -8.17
C LEU A 21 -6.76 -0.47 -9.30
N GLN A 22 -6.25 0.61 -9.88
CA GLN A 22 -5.21 0.51 -10.92
C GLN A 22 -3.92 -0.12 -10.38
N GLY A 23 -3.56 0.13 -9.12
CA GLY A 23 -2.47 -0.58 -8.44
C GLY A 23 -2.79 -2.06 -8.25
N ILE A 24 -3.95 -2.38 -7.70
CA ILE A 24 -4.39 -3.77 -7.43
C ILE A 24 -4.48 -4.60 -8.72
N PHE A 25 -5.01 -4.05 -9.80
CA PHE A 25 -5.11 -4.74 -11.09
C PHE A 25 -3.76 -5.01 -11.78
N ARG A 26 -2.65 -4.52 -11.24
CA ARG A 26 -1.29 -4.85 -11.71
C ARG A 26 -0.68 -6.03 -10.96
N ILE A 27 -1.35 -6.59 -9.94
CA ILE A 27 -0.88 -7.78 -9.21
C ILE A 27 -1.00 -9.00 -10.12
N PRO A 28 0.11 -9.69 -10.48
CA PRO A 28 0.08 -10.77 -11.47
C PRO A 28 -0.83 -11.94 -11.09
N ASP A 29 -0.83 -12.32 -9.80
CA ASP A 29 -1.67 -13.42 -9.32
C ASP A 29 -3.16 -13.08 -9.40
N LEU A 30 -3.53 -11.81 -9.15
CA LEU A 30 -4.91 -11.37 -9.28
C LEU A 30 -5.34 -11.32 -10.75
N GLN A 31 -4.47 -10.83 -11.63
CA GLN A 31 -4.72 -10.86 -13.06
C GLN A 31 -4.93 -12.28 -13.59
N LYS A 32 -4.08 -13.22 -13.12
CA LYS A 32 -4.22 -14.64 -13.47
C LYS A 32 -5.56 -15.18 -12.96
N ARG A 33 -5.87 -14.96 -11.70
CA ARG A 33 -7.09 -15.42 -11.05
C ARG A 33 -8.36 -14.99 -11.81
N PHE A 34 -8.45 -13.71 -12.18
CA PHE A 34 -9.60 -13.20 -12.96
C PHE A 34 -9.64 -13.70 -14.40
N LYS A 35 -8.49 -13.94 -15.04
CA LYS A 35 -8.44 -14.53 -16.40
C LYS A 35 -8.86 -15.99 -16.41
N ASP A 36 -8.55 -16.71 -15.36
CA ASP A 36 -8.81 -18.16 -15.25
C ASP A 36 -10.21 -18.43 -14.66
N GLY A 37 -10.97 -17.39 -14.23
CA GLY A 37 -12.28 -17.53 -13.60
C GLY A 37 -12.19 -18.24 -12.25
N GLU A 38 -11.16 -17.92 -11.46
CA GLU A 38 -10.91 -18.56 -10.16
C GLU A 38 -11.38 -17.67 -8.99
N GLU A 39 -12.12 -16.59 -9.24
CA GLU A 39 -12.73 -15.76 -8.19
C GLU A 39 -13.70 -16.59 -7.34
N ASP A 40 -13.83 -16.19 -6.08
CA ASP A 40 -14.80 -16.79 -5.16
C ASP A 40 -16.21 -16.25 -5.47
N ASP A 41 -17.03 -17.03 -6.14
CA ASP A 41 -18.41 -16.68 -6.52
C ASP A 41 -19.29 -16.33 -5.31
N SER A 42 -18.93 -16.77 -4.13
CA SER A 42 -19.63 -16.41 -2.88
C SER A 42 -19.22 -15.05 -2.32
N ASN A 43 -18.13 -14.46 -2.84
CA ASN A 43 -17.61 -13.18 -2.41
C ASN A 43 -17.99 -12.06 -3.39
N ALA A 44 -19.07 -11.34 -3.08
CA ALA A 44 -19.59 -10.29 -3.95
C ALA A 44 -18.57 -9.19 -4.30
N VAL A 45 -17.64 -8.88 -3.40
CA VAL A 45 -16.58 -7.87 -3.65
C VAL A 45 -15.58 -8.40 -4.67
N GLU A 46 -15.14 -9.65 -4.54
CA GLU A 46 -14.21 -10.27 -5.47
C GLU A 46 -14.83 -10.46 -6.86
N VAL A 47 -16.08 -10.92 -6.94
CA VAL A 47 -16.84 -11.02 -8.20
C VAL A 47 -16.93 -9.67 -8.89
N THR A 48 -17.29 -8.60 -8.16
CA THR A 48 -17.35 -7.25 -8.75
C THR A 48 -16.00 -6.74 -9.21
N LEU A 49 -14.90 -7.05 -8.50
CA LEU A 49 -13.54 -6.73 -8.96
C LEU A 49 -13.20 -7.46 -10.28
N SER A 50 -13.59 -8.74 -10.39
CA SER A 50 -13.41 -9.54 -11.61
C SER A 50 -14.21 -8.97 -12.78
N GLU A 51 -15.46 -8.56 -12.55
CA GLU A 51 -16.30 -7.88 -13.55
C GLU A 51 -15.66 -6.56 -14.03
N ILE A 52 -15.22 -5.70 -13.11
CA ILE A 52 -14.53 -4.44 -13.47
C ILE A 52 -13.29 -4.72 -14.30
N TYR A 53 -12.48 -5.69 -13.90
CA TYR A 53 -11.25 -6.04 -14.62
C TYR A 53 -11.53 -6.60 -16.01
N SER A 54 -12.47 -7.55 -16.13
CA SER A 54 -12.80 -8.24 -17.38
C SER A 54 -13.51 -7.35 -18.37
N SER A 55 -14.45 -6.49 -17.91
CA SER A 55 -15.14 -5.49 -18.72
C SER A 55 -14.32 -4.24 -19.00
N LYS A 56 -13.11 -4.12 -18.44
CA LYS A 56 -12.25 -2.92 -18.52
C LYS A 56 -12.92 -1.65 -17.97
N GLY A 57 -13.66 -1.81 -16.88
CA GLY A 57 -14.34 -0.73 -16.18
C GLY A 57 -15.71 -0.34 -16.74
N GLU A 58 -16.24 -1.09 -17.70
CA GLU A 58 -17.58 -0.87 -18.27
C GLU A 58 -18.68 -1.33 -17.33
N GLU A 59 -18.48 -2.46 -16.63
CA GLU A 59 -19.44 -3.08 -15.71
C GLU A 59 -18.90 -3.10 -14.27
N GLY A 60 -19.78 -3.26 -13.29
CA GLY A 60 -19.46 -3.43 -11.88
C GLY A 60 -18.99 -2.17 -11.13
N LEU A 61 -18.39 -1.20 -11.83
CA LEU A 61 -17.68 -0.08 -11.22
C LEU A 61 -18.57 0.81 -10.34
N LYS A 62 -19.81 1.08 -10.77
CA LYS A 62 -20.75 1.92 -10.01
C LYS A 62 -21.19 1.26 -8.70
N ASP A 63 -21.48 -0.02 -8.74
CA ASP A 63 -21.94 -0.78 -7.58
C ASP A 63 -20.79 -0.97 -6.58
N PHE A 64 -19.58 -1.19 -7.10
CA PHE A 64 -18.36 -1.19 -6.28
C PHE A 64 -18.16 0.13 -5.54
N TYR A 65 -18.27 1.28 -6.21
CA TYR A 65 -18.14 2.58 -5.54
C TYR A 65 -19.17 2.77 -4.44
N GLN A 66 -20.40 2.39 -4.69
CA GLN A 66 -21.45 2.50 -3.68
C GLN A 66 -21.15 1.62 -2.48
N CYS A 67 -20.72 0.40 -2.72
CA CYS A 67 -20.32 -0.55 -1.66
C CYS A 67 -19.18 0.01 -0.80
N VAL A 68 -18.10 0.48 -1.44
CA VAL A 68 -16.94 1.05 -0.75
C VAL A 68 -17.35 2.28 0.07
N LYS A 69 -18.02 3.25 -0.55
CA LYS A 69 -18.43 4.48 0.13
C LYS A 69 -19.31 4.20 1.35
N THR A 70 -20.25 3.28 1.24
CA THR A 70 -21.12 2.90 2.36
C THR A 70 -20.35 2.20 3.49
N SER A 71 -19.27 1.50 3.18
CA SER A 71 -18.51 0.69 4.13
C SER A 71 -17.37 1.44 4.81
N THR A 72 -16.77 2.44 4.14
CA THR A 72 -15.53 3.08 4.59
C THR A 72 -15.68 4.55 4.95
N MET A 73 -16.72 5.24 4.44
CA MET A 73 -16.83 6.69 4.55
C MET A 73 -17.94 7.11 5.53
N PRO A 74 -17.74 8.19 6.30
CA PRO A 74 -18.80 8.86 7.03
C PRO A 74 -19.91 9.36 6.09
N ALA A 75 -21.14 9.39 6.58
CA ALA A 75 -22.28 9.85 5.79
C ALA A 75 -22.08 11.32 5.31
N GLY A 76 -22.15 11.50 3.98
CA GLY A 76 -22.01 12.83 3.37
C GLY A 76 -20.60 13.18 2.88
N GLU A 77 -19.60 12.33 3.10
CA GLU A 77 -18.28 12.51 2.51
C GLU A 77 -18.19 11.83 1.14
N ASP A 78 -17.52 12.50 0.20
CA ASP A 78 -17.34 12.00 -1.17
C ASP A 78 -15.87 11.68 -1.51
N ILE A 79 -14.93 12.05 -0.65
CA ILE A 79 -13.48 11.90 -0.87
C ILE A 79 -12.91 11.03 0.26
N GLY A 80 -12.27 9.92 -0.11
CA GLY A 80 -11.56 9.02 0.78
C GLY A 80 -10.08 8.92 0.44
N ASP A 81 -9.39 8.01 1.11
CA ASP A 81 -7.98 7.72 0.90
C ASP A 81 -7.79 6.35 0.24
N SER A 82 -6.83 6.25 -0.69
CA SER A 82 -6.52 5.01 -1.38
C SER A 82 -5.99 3.92 -0.43
N HIS A 83 -5.37 4.28 0.69
CA HIS A 83 -4.93 3.30 1.68
C HIS A 83 -6.13 2.64 2.39
N GLU A 84 -7.17 3.41 2.72
CA GLU A 84 -8.41 2.85 3.31
C GLU A 84 -9.08 1.84 2.40
N LEU A 85 -8.99 2.03 1.07
CA LEU A 85 -9.46 1.04 0.11
C LEU A 85 -8.64 -0.25 0.16
N LEU A 86 -7.32 -0.18 0.31
CA LEU A 86 -6.48 -1.39 0.43
C LEU A 86 -6.85 -2.20 1.68
N GLU A 87 -7.05 -1.54 2.82
CA GLU A 87 -7.52 -2.20 4.04
C GLU A 87 -8.89 -2.85 3.84
N PHE A 88 -9.86 -2.10 3.29
CA PHE A 88 -11.17 -2.62 2.95
C PHE A 88 -11.10 -3.86 2.05
N LEU A 89 -10.28 -3.82 1.00
CA LEU A 89 -10.15 -4.94 0.07
C LEU A 89 -9.51 -6.17 0.75
N CYS A 90 -8.51 -5.99 1.59
CA CYS A 90 -7.93 -7.09 2.34
C CYS A 90 -8.91 -7.69 3.36
N ASP A 91 -9.74 -6.88 3.99
CA ASP A 91 -10.76 -7.36 4.91
C ASP A 91 -11.91 -8.10 4.21
N LYS A 92 -12.21 -7.77 2.96
CA LYS A 92 -13.32 -8.37 2.19
C LYS A 92 -12.90 -9.50 1.27
N VAL A 93 -11.66 -9.49 0.76
CA VAL A 93 -11.17 -10.44 -0.24
C VAL A 93 -10.01 -11.25 0.33
N PRO A 94 -10.26 -12.48 0.84
CA PRO A 94 -9.25 -13.32 1.49
C PRO A 94 -8.01 -13.60 0.62
N PHE A 95 -8.18 -13.61 -0.69
CA PHE A 95 -7.08 -13.77 -1.63
C PHE A 95 -6.09 -12.59 -1.55
N LEU A 96 -6.58 -11.35 -1.52
CA LEU A 96 -5.75 -10.15 -1.36
C LEU A 96 -5.14 -10.08 0.04
N ASP A 97 -5.91 -10.41 1.06
CA ASP A 97 -5.43 -10.48 2.44
C ASP A 97 -4.20 -11.39 2.57
N LYS A 98 -4.28 -12.60 2.04
CA LYS A 98 -3.17 -13.56 2.03
C LYS A 98 -1.93 -13.04 1.30
N MET A 99 -2.09 -12.18 0.31
CA MET A 99 -0.97 -11.64 -0.47
C MET A 99 -0.32 -10.42 0.16
N MET A 100 -1.10 -9.60 0.87
CA MET A 100 -0.68 -8.27 1.34
C MET A 100 -0.48 -8.20 2.84
N ARG A 101 -1.32 -8.92 3.65
CA ARG A 101 -1.25 -8.82 5.11
C ARG A 101 -0.01 -9.50 5.67
N PHE A 102 0.65 -8.81 6.60
CA PHE A 102 1.85 -9.32 7.26
C PHE A 102 1.90 -8.92 8.74
N LYS A 103 2.79 -9.55 9.49
CA LYS A 103 2.91 -9.35 10.93
C LYS A 103 4.07 -8.43 11.26
N ILE A 104 3.81 -7.48 12.14
CA ILE A 104 4.82 -6.64 12.77
C ILE A 104 4.76 -6.84 14.28
N ALA A 105 5.90 -6.70 14.95
CA ALA A 105 5.99 -6.71 16.40
C ALA A 105 6.53 -5.36 16.90
N HIS A 106 5.86 -4.79 17.88
CA HIS A 106 6.29 -3.59 18.58
C HIS A 106 6.86 -4.03 19.93
N THR A 107 8.15 -3.85 20.14
CA THR A 107 8.79 -4.17 21.40
C THR A 107 9.20 -2.89 22.13
N ILE A 108 8.83 -2.79 23.40
CA ILE A 108 9.31 -1.76 24.33
C ILE A 108 10.12 -2.42 25.41
N ARG A 109 11.34 -1.95 25.64
CA ARG A 109 12.24 -2.43 26.69
C ARG A 109 12.67 -1.28 27.60
N CYS A 110 12.62 -1.51 28.91
CA CYS A 110 13.13 -0.55 29.90
C CYS A 110 14.65 -0.38 29.73
N ASN A 111 15.13 0.87 29.79
CA ASN A 111 16.56 1.18 29.67
C ASN A 111 17.33 1.04 30.99
N ASN A 112 16.63 0.84 32.13
CA ASN A 112 17.29 0.56 33.38
C ASN A 112 17.89 -0.87 33.35
N SER A 113 19.21 -0.98 33.45
CA SER A 113 19.96 -2.25 33.39
C SER A 113 19.58 -3.26 34.47
N LYS A 114 18.97 -2.80 35.57
CA LYS A 114 18.49 -3.64 36.68
C LYS A 114 17.03 -4.09 36.50
N CYS A 115 16.35 -3.64 35.41
CA CYS A 115 14.96 -3.95 35.14
C CYS A 115 14.87 -4.85 33.91
N SER A 116 14.13 -5.94 34.04
CA SER A 116 13.91 -6.91 32.94
C SER A 116 12.63 -6.65 32.16
N TYR A 117 11.96 -5.51 32.38
CA TYR A 117 10.70 -5.21 31.72
C TYR A 117 10.87 -5.16 30.20
N SER A 118 10.07 -5.95 29.52
CA SER A 118 9.91 -5.94 28.07
C SER A 118 8.47 -6.29 27.75
N ASP A 119 7.82 -5.46 26.95
CA ASP A 119 6.49 -5.72 26.40
C ASP A 119 6.58 -5.83 24.87
N THR A 120 5.92 -6.84 24.31
CA THR A 120 5.88 -7.06 22.86
C THR A 120 4.45 -7.24 22.43
N ARG A 121 3.99 -6.35 21.53
CA ARG A 121 2.68 -6.41 20.88
C ARG A 121 2.85 -6.81 19.43
N ASN A 122 2.01 -7.73 18.98
CA ASN A 122 1.99 -8.17 17.60
C ASN A 122 0.76 -7.60 16.92
N ASP A 123 1.00 -6.92 15.80
CA ASP A 123 -0.05 -6.38 14.94
C ASP A 123 -0.01 -7.04 13.57
N SER A 124 -1.13 -6.99 12.87
CA SER A 124 -1.26 -7.48 11.51
C SER A 124 -1.69 -6.32 10.63
N VAL A 125 -0.87 -5.98 9.64
CA VAL A 125 -1.03 -4.78 8.82
C VAL A 125 -1.00 -5.12 7.34
N VAL A 126 -1.63 -4.29 6.52
CA VAL A 126 -1.66 -4.40 5.05
C VAL A 126 -0.53 -3.57 4.42
N GLU A 127 -0.14 -2.51 5.11
CA GLU A 127 0.88 -1.58 4.64
C GLU A 127 1.85 -1.22 5.76
N PHE A 128 3.02 -0.74 5.37
CA PHE A 128 4.05 -0.28 6.29
C PHE A 128 4.18 1.24 6.16
N ASP A 129 3.84 1.93 7.24
CA ASP A 129 3.98 3.38 7.31
C ASP A 129 5.44 3.81 7.32
N ILE A 130 5.81 4.69 6.40
CA ILE A 130 7.11 5.35 6.36
C ILE A 130 6.92 6.85 6.50
N ALA A 131 7.61 7.43 7.49
CA ALA A 131 7.62 8.87 7.75
C ALA A 131 9.04 9.40 7.57
N PRO A 132 9.42 9.84 6.35
CA PRO A 132 10.77 10.34 6.11
C PRO A 132 11.10 11.52 7.03
N SER A 133 12.19 11.43 7.78
CA SER A 133 12.61 12.48 8.73
C SER A 133 13.30 13.67 8.06
N ARG A 134 13.74 13.50 6.81
CA ARG A 134 14.49 14.51 6.04
C ARG A 134 14.08 14.52 4.57
N PRO A 135 14.20 15.67 3.88
CA PRO A 135 13.94 15.75 2.43
C PRO A 135 14.83 14.82 1.61
N LYS A 136 14.28 14.24 0.55
CA LYS A 136 14.97 13.34 -0.40
C LYS A 136 15.58 12.07 0.23
N MET A 137 14.94 11.56 1.28
CA MET A 137 15.31 10.27 1.84
C MET A 137 14.98 9.14 0.85
N SER A 138 15.83 8.11 0.74
CA SER A 138 15.47 6.93 -0.03
C SER A 138 14.41 6.11 0.71
N VAL A 139 13.57 5.36 -0.03
CA VAL A 139 12.61 4.44 0.59
C VAL A 139 13.34 3.41 1.47
N THR A 140 14.52 2.97 1.07
CA THR A 140 15.35 2.04 1.85
C THR A 140 15.79 2.67 3.17
N ASP A 141 16.26 3.91 3.15
CA ASP A 141 16.65 4.62 4.38
C ASP A 141 15.44 4.85 5.29
N ALA A 142 14.28 5.20 4.71
CA ALA A 142 13.05 5.39 5.47
C ALA A 142 12.58 4.10 6.16
N ILE A 143 12.71 2.94 5.48
CA ILE A 143 12.43 1.62 6.07
C ILE A 143 13.41 1.35 7.22
N VAL A 144 14.72 1.54 6.99
CA VAL A 144 15.74 1.33 8.01
C VAL A 144 15.50 2.21 9.23
N GLU A 145 15.16 3.48 9.02
CA GLU A 145 14.83 4.40 10.11
C GLU A 145 13.58 3.93 10.88
N ALA A 146 12.52 3.52 10.17
CA ALA A 146 11.28 3.08 10.80
C ALA A 146 11.44 1.83 11.67
N VAL A 147 12.33 0.88 11.30
CA VAL A 147 12.58 -0.34 12.09
C VAL A 147 13.74 -0.19 13.09
N SER A 148 14.46 0.93 13.06
CA SER A 148 15.57 1.17 13.97
C SER A 148 15.07 1.37 15.41
N PRO A 149 15.84 0.93 16.42
CA PRO A 149 15.49 1.18 17.82
C PRO A 149 15.49 2.68 18.13
N VAL A 150 14.43 3.15 18.78
CA VAL A 150 14.25 4.55 19.19
C VAL A 150 14.16 4.63 20.70
N THR A 151 14.98 5.52 21.31
CA THR A 151 14.90 5.80 22.74
C THR A 151 13.80 6.84 23.02
N ILE A 152 12.91 6.51 23.94
CA ILE A 152 11.85 7.40 24.44
C ILE A 152 12.19 7.74 25.89
N SER A 153 12.69 8.94 26.14
CA SER A 153 13.26 9.36 27.42
C SER A 153 12.23 9.66 28.52
N ASP A 154 11.03 10.08 28.14
CA ASP A 154 9.95 10.47 29.07
C ASP A 154 8.99 9.31 29.41
N TRP A 155 9.10 8.16 28.75
CA TRP A 155 8.31 6.99 29.08
C TRP A 155 8.69 6.42 30.45
N LYS A 156 7.70 6.17 31.31
CA LYS A 156 7.90 5.61 32.66
C LYS A 156 7.62 4.12 32.66
N CYS A 157 8.60 3.33 33.13
CA CYS A 157 8.47 1.89 33.22
C CYS A 157 7.41 1.48 34.26
N GLU A 158 6.53 0.56 33.88
CA GLU A 158 5.47 0.06 34.75
C GLU A 158 6.03 -0.81 35.91
N GLN A 159 7.19 -1.43 35.71
CA GLN A 159 7.80 -2.32 36.70
C GLN A 159 8.74 -1.60 37.70
N CYS A 160 9.67 -0.77 37.20
CA CYS A 160 10.65 -0.11 38.09
C CYS A 160 10.39 1.38 38.27
N HIS A 161 9.42 1.95 37.59
CA HIS A 161 9.03 3.36 37.62
C HIS A 161 10.11 4.38 37.18
N GLU A 162 11.26 3.91 36.73
CA GLU A 162 12.30 4.76 36.14
C GLU A 162 11.91 5.20 34.72
N LYS A 163 12.47 6.32 34.29
CA LYS A 163 12.24 6.88 32.97
C LYS A 163 13.19 6.32 31.93
N GLY A 164 12.69 6.18 30.70
CA GLY A 164 13.43 5.76 29.53
C GLY A 164 13.14 4.34 29.11
N CYS A 165 12.81 4.18 27.84
CA CYS A 165 12.70 2.88 27.17
C CYS A 165 13.29 2.94 25.76
N THR A 166 13.54 1.78 25.20
CA THR A 166 13.84 1.58 23.78
C THR A 166 12.65 0.92 23.12
N ARG A 167 12.08 1.57 22.08
CA ARG A 167 11.05 1.01 21.22
C ARG A 167 11.68 0.52 19.92
N GLN A 168 11.27 -0.64 19.46
CA GLN A 168 11.72 -1.22 18.20
C GLN A 168 10.57 -1.89 17.47
N PHE A 169 10.53 -1.74 16.14
CA PHE A 169 9.65 -2.48 15.24
C PHE A 169 10.41 -3.65 14.64
N LEU A 170 9.75 -4.79 14.57
CA LEU A 170 10.28 -5.99 13.92
C LEU A 170 9.24 -6.47 12.91
N VAL A 171 9.68 -6.75 11.70
CA VAL A 171 8.83 -7.37 10.66
C VAL A 171 8.91 -8.88 10.84
N GLY A 172 7.79 -9.50 11.21
CA GLY A 172 7.73 -10.93 11.49
C GLY A 172 7.67 -11.80 10.23
N SER A 173 7.08 -11.28 9.15
CA SER A 173 6.99 -11.95 7.86
C SER A 173 6.90 -10.93 6.74
N PHE A 174 7.38 -11.31 5.56
CA PHE A 174 7.31 -10.45 4.38
C PHE A 174 6.22 -10.98 3.43
N PRO A 175 5.21 -10.15 3.07
CA PRO A 175 4.11 -10.55 2.19
C PRO A 175 4.58 -10.70 0.74
N LYS A 176 3.71 -11.22 -0.13
CA LYS A 176 3.99 -11.31 -1.57
C LYS A 176 3.88 -9.94 -2.26
N VAL A 177 2.92 -9.14 -1.83
CA VAL A 177 2.77 -7.72 -2.21
C VAL A 177 3.06 -6.87 -0.99
N LEU A 178 4.11 -6.08 -1.05
CA LEU A 178 4.53 -5.19 0.03
C LEU A 178 4.16 -3.76 -0.33
N VAL A 179 3.40 -3.12 0.53
CA VAL A 179 2.95 -1.74 0.35
C VAL A 179 3.61 -0.84 1.40
N PHE A 180 4.19 0.25 0.95
CA PHE A 180 4.63 1.34 1.82
C PHE A 180 3.68 2.52 1.68
N HIS A 181 3.17 2.99 2.80
CA HIS A 181 2.37 4.22 2.87
C HIS A 181 3.23 5.37 3.38
N THR A 182 3.25 6.48 2.63
CA THR A 182 3.96 7.69 3.02
C THR A 182 3.00 8.64 3.74
N THR A 183 3.17 8.79 5.05
CA THR A 183 2.27 9.61 5.89
C THR A 183 2.53 11.12 5.76
N SER A 184 3.68 11.53 5.22
CA SER A 184 4.08 12.94 5.11
C SER A 184 3.89 13.50 3.70
N LEU A 185 3.18 14.62 3.59
CA LEU A 185 3.06 15.43 2.37
C LEU A 185 4.26 16.37 2.12
N LYS A 186 5.15 16.50 3.11
CA LYS A 186 6.20 17.55 3.11
C LYS A 186 7.60 17.01 2.82
N THR A 187 7.77 15.70 2.86
CA THR A 187 9.07 15.07 2.69
C THR A 187 9.04 14.13 1.48
N SER A 188 10.02 14.29 0.64
CA SER A 188 10.16 13.48 -0.55
C SER A 188 10.91 12.17 -0.27
N VAL A 189 10.41 11.06 -0.82
CA VAL A 189 11.06 9.74 -0.79
C VAL A 189 11.54 9.40 -2.20
N THR A 190 12.81 9.09 -2.39
CA THR A 190 13.27 8.47 -3.63
C THR A 190 13.07 6.96 -3.53
N TYR A 191 12.47 6.37 -4.54
CA TYR A 191 12.18 4.93 -4.55
C TYR A 191 13.16 4.17 -5.43
N ALA A 192 13.34 2.90 -5.13
CA ALA A 192 14.13 1.99 -5.93
C ALA A 192 13.19 1.16 -6.84
N ALA A 193 13.60 0.90 -8.08
CA ALA A 193 12.88 -0.02 -8.98
C ALA A 193 12.83 -1.45 -8.42
N GLN A 194 13.80 -1.81 -7.59
CA GLN A 194 13.87 -3.06 -6.84
C GLN A 194 14.34 -2.79 -5.41
N LEU A 195 13.79 -3.56 -4.47
CA LEU A 195 14.19 -3.58 -3.06
C LEU A 195 14.66 -4.99 -2.68
N LYS A 196 15.76 -5.07 -1.93
CA LYS A 196 16.16 -6.30 -1.25
C LYS A 196 15.87 -6.15 0.24
N LEU A 197 14.97 -6.98 0.73
CA LEU A 197 14.57 -6.99 2.14
C LEU A 197 14.70 -8.43 2.65
N ASN A 198 15.62 -8.62 3.60
CA ASN A 198 16.00 -9.95 4.05
C ASN A 198 16.48 -10.79 2.85
N ASN A 199 15.89 -11.96 2.63
CA ASN A 199 16.23 -12.87 1.52
C ASN A 199 15.26 -12.73 0.32
N HIS A 200 14.47 -11.66 0.27
CA HIS A 200 13.48 -11.45 -0.78
C HIS A 200 13.86 -10.26 -1.66
N THR A 201 13.64 -10.41 -2.96
CA THR A 201 13.75 -9.34 -3.94
C THR A 201 12.35 -8.91 -4.38
N TYR A 202 12.08 -7.62 -4.28
CA TYR A 202 10.82 -7.00 -4.64
C TYR A 202 11.00 -6.06 -5.81
N ALA A 203 10.07 -6.07 -6.76
CA ALA A 203 10.02 -5.12 -7.88
C ALA A 203 8.87 -4.13 -7.70
N LEU A 204 9.15 -2.83 -7.85
CA LEU A 204 8.12 -1.80 -7.88
C LEU A 204 7.25 -1.99 -9.12
N PHE A 205 5.92 -2.02 -8.91
CA PHE A 205 4.97 -2.18 -10.01
C PHE A 205 3.86 -1.13 -10.03
N ALA A 206 3.58 -0.47 -8.89
CA ALA A 206 2.63 0.64 -8.84
C ALA A 206 3.04 1.71 -7.84
N VAL A 207 2.70 2.96 -8.16
CA VAL A 207 2.89 4.14 -7.32
C VAL A 207 1.59 4.93 -7.35
N VAL A 208 0.87 4.95 -6.24
CA VAL A 208 -0.35 5.75 -6.08
C VAL A 208 0.01 7.13 -5.59
N CYS A 209 -0.51 8.15 -6.24
CA CYS A 209 -0.18 9.54 -6.02
C CYS A 209 -1.40 10.38 -5.65
N PHE A 210 -1.18 11.41 -4.81
CA PHE A 210 -2.15 12.44 -4.48
C PHE A 210 -1.53 13.82 -4.56
N ASN A 211 -2.09 14.71 -5.38
CA ASN A 211 -1.56 16.05 -5.61
C ASN A 211 -2.23 17.17 -4.78
N GLY A 212 -2.96 16.79 -3.74
CA GLY A 212 -3.71 17.72 -2.90
C GLY A 212 -5.19 17.91 -3.29
N GLY A 213 -5.60 17.39 -4.45
CA GLY A 213 -6.99 17.49 -4.93
C GLY A 213 -7.44 16.31 -5.78
N HIS A 214 -6.50 15.48 -6.23
CA HIS A 214 -6.79 14.38 -7.14
C HIS A 214 -5.83 13.21 -6.96
N TRP A 215 -6.37 11.99 -7.06
CA TRP A 215 -5.64 10.72 -6.99
C TRP A 215 -5.41 10.15 -8.38
N TYR A 216 -4.24 9.59 -8.62
CA TYR A 216 -3.83 8.92 -9.86
C TYR A 216 -2.73 7.90 -9.61
N THR A 217 -2.44 7.03 -10.57
CA THR A 217 -1.49 5.93 -10.37
C THR A 217 -0.54 5.81 -11.54
N PHE A 218 0.73 5.58 -11.24
CA PHE A 218 1.67 5.02 -12.20
C PHE A 218 1.78 3.53 -11.96
N GLY A 219 1.66 2.74 -13.01
CA GLY A 219 1.69 1.29 -12.90
C GLY A 219 2.26 0.61 -14.13
N ARG A 220 2.76 -0.59 -13.94
CA ARG A 220 3.21 -1.48 -15.00
C ARG A 220 2.82 -2.91 -14.70
N ASP A 221 2.69 -3.72 -15.73
CA ASP A 221 2.62 -5.17 -15.54
C ASP A 221 4.01 -5.74 -15.24
N LEU A 222 4.05 -6.92 -14.64
CA LEU A 222 5.27 -7.66 -14.38
C LEU A 222 5.41 -8.81 -15.40
N PRO A 223 6.64 -9.27 -15.71
CA PRO A 223 7.90 -9.04 -15.01
C PRO A 223 8.50 -7.63 -15.23
N PRO A 224 9.54 -7.26 -14.44
CA PRO A 224 10.27 -6.00 -14.64
C PRO A 224 10.74 -5.81 -16.08
N GLY A 225 10.73 -4.54 -16.55
CA GLY A 225 11.07 -4.20 -17.95
C GLY A 225 9.84 -3.86 -18.81
N GLN A 226 8.64 -4.17 -18.35
CA GLN A 226 7.42 -3.69 -19.02
C GLN A 226 7.29 -2.17 -18.91
N PRO A 227 6.68 -1.50 -19.92
CA PRO A 227 6.50 -0.06 -19.92
C PRO A 227 5.60 0.40 -18.77
N TRP A 228 5.86 1.59 -18.26
CA TRP A 228 5.03 2.27 -17.29
C TRP A 228 3.90 3.04 -17.96
N TYR A 229 2.78 3.13 -17.26
CA TYR A 229 1.61 3.90 -17.67
C TYR A 229 1.15 4.79 -16.51
N GLU A 230 0.68 5.97 -16.85
CA GLU A 230 -0.10 6.83 -15.94
C GLU A 230 -1.58 6.51 -16.15
N PHE A 231 -2.26 6.23 -15.04
CA PHE A 231 -3.70 6.02 -14.95
C PHE A 231 -4.32 7.21 -14.21
N ASN A 232 -5.03 8.03 -14.92
CA ASN A 232 -5.68 9.20 -14.41
C ASN A 232 -7.17 9.13 -14.78
N ASP A 233 -7.95 8.44 -13.96
CA ASP A 233 -9.32 8.06 -14.25
C ASP A 233 -9.45 7.37 -15.62
N MET A 234 -10.23 7.92 -16.57
CA MET A 234 -10.36 7.38 -17.93
C MET A 234 -9.12 7.56 -18.80
N HIS A 235 -8.22 8.44 -18.40
CA HIS A 235 -7.04 8.75 -19.20
C HIS A 235 -5.89 7.80 -18.85
N VAL A 236 -5.44 7.03 -19.85
CA VAL A 236 -4.28 6.15 -19.72
C VAL A 236 -3.27 6.53 -20.80
N LYS A 237 -2.05 6.82 -20.39
CA LYS A 237 -0.97 7.14 -21.33
C LYS A 237 0.32 6.42 -20.92
N SER A 238 1.17 6.08 -21.88
CA SER A 238 2.51 5.58 -21.62
C SER A 238 3.33 6.62 -20.87
N TYR A 239 4.18 6.18 -19.97
CA TYR A 239 4.98 7.04 -19.12
C TYR A 239 6.44 6.64 -19.14
N ASP A 240 7.34 7.62 -19.33
CA ASP A 240 8.78 7.40 -19.25
C ASP A 240 9.23 7.46 -17.78
N PRO A 241 9.75 6.36 -17.23
CA PRO A 241 10.17 6.31 -15.84
C PRO A 241 11.34 7.22 -15.49
N SER A 242 12.07 7.77 -16.48
CA SER A 242 13.10 8.79 -16.25
C SER A 242 12.53 10.12 -15.73
N HIS A 243 11.23 10.34 -15.92
CA HIS A 243 10.48 11.51 -15.46
C HIS A 243 9.50 11.16 -14.34
N PHE A 244 9.77 10.12 -13.56
CA PHE A 244 8.89 9.72 -12.47
C PHE A 244 8.49 10.91 -11.62
N PRO A 245 7.21 10.96 -11.17
CA PRO A 245 6.68 12.13 -10.49
C PRO A 245 7.55 12.45 -9.29
N LEU A 246 7.69 13.74 -9.10
CA LEU A 246 8.29 14.27 -7.90
C LEU A 246 7.57 13.69 -6.68
N VAL A 247 8.31 13.31 -5.78
CA VAL A 247 8.14 12.48 -4.62
C VAL A 247 7.08 12.98 -3.63
N ASP A 248 6.77 14.26 -3.64
CA ASP A 248 5.78 14.92 -2.80
C ASP A 248 4.32 14.53 -3.07
N THR A 249 4.05 13.86 -4.18
CA THR A 249 2.71 13.37 -4.53
C THR A 249 2.49 11.89 -4.24
N MET A 250 3.55 11.13 -3.95
CA MET A 250 3.45 9.69 -3.69
C MET A 250 2.78 9.42 -2.33
N ARG A 251 1.86 8.48 -2.35
CA ARG A 251 1.17 7.97 -1.16
C ARG A 251 1.46 6.51 -0.91
N LEU A 252 1.29 5.67 -1.92
CA LEU A 252 1.51 4.25 -1.80
C LEU A 252 2.57 3.81 -2.81
N LEU A 253 3.54 3.04 -2.34
CA LEU A 253 4.53 2.34 -3.15
C LEU A 253 4.23 0.85 -3.07
N MET A 254 3.88 0.23 -4.19
CA MET A 254 3.49 -1.17 -4.23
C MET A 254 4.57 -2.01 -4.89
N TYR A 255 5.11 -2.96 -4.14
CA TYR A 255 6.17 -3.86 -4.55
C TYR A 255 5.68 -5.30 -4.59
N TYR A 256 6.11 -6.04 -5.59
CA TYR A 256 5.80 -7.46 -5.74
C TYR A 256 7.06 -8.30 -5.59
N ARG A 257 7.00 -9.37 -4.79
CA ARG A 257 8.11 -10.29 -4.58
C ARG A 257 8.36 -11.13 -5.81
N ILE A 258 9.57 -11.00 -6.38
CA ILE A 258 10.01 -11.71 -7.60
C ILE A 258 10.98 -12.87 -7.30
N GLU A 259 11.61 -12.87 -6.12
CA GLU A 259 12.54 -13.92 -5.62
C GLU A 259 12.37 -14.10 -4.11
#